data_ff401264c5ffa02e677bda59ff69d82c
#
_entry.id   ff401264c5ffa02e677bda59ff69d82c
#
_cell.length_a   1.000
_cell.length_b   1.000
_cell.length_c   1.000
_cell.angle_alpha   90.00
_cell.angle_beta   90.00
_cell.angle_gamma   90.00
#
_symmetry.space_group_name_H-M   'P 1'
#
loop_
_entity.id
_entity.type
_entity.pdbx_description
1 polymer ?
#
loop_
_entity_poly.entity_id
_entity_poly.type
_entity_poly.pdbx_seq_one_letter_code
_entity_poly.pdbx_strand_id
1 'polypeptide(L)'
;MKFINLTPHAIVMNNGVAFQPSGTVARVSTVFSNSHECPTPHSVKVEGCDYQLSSGFCKGECQSVMYDINEAIECSCDECRNNGGCGHWIETATIKLFRQAFGEIVDLPMPQYNTKYIVSGMVLDAAKKLGRVDCVAPATGHKEAVRNDKGHIISVPGFVI
;
A
#
# COMPACT_ATOMS: atom_id res chain seq x y z
N MET A 1 9.34 -1.53 -35.28
CA MET A 1 8.41 -1.71 -34.15
C MET A 1 8.26 -0.38 -33.44
N LYS A 2 7.03 0.07 -33.21
CA LYS A 2 6.69 1.30 -32.48
C LYS A 2 6.38 0.99 -31.04
N PHE A 3 6.83 1.84 -30.10
CA PHE A 3 6.45 1.77 -28.70
C PHE A 3 5.63 3.00 -28.33
N ILE A 4 4.52 2.81 -27.64
CA ILE A 4 3.64 3.87 -27.13
C ILE A 4 3.57 3.73 -25.62
N ASN A 5 4.03 4.76 -24.90
CA ASN A 5 4.04 4.75 -23.45
C ASN A 5 2.68 5.22 -22.91
N LEU A 6 1.92 4.29 -22.34
CA LEU A 6 0.63 4.50 -21.68
C LEU A 6 0.79 4.54 -20.14
N THR A 7 1.96 4.94 -19.66
CA THR A 7 2.18 5.24 -18.23
C THR A 7 2.30 6.76 -18.03
N PRO A 8 2.08 7.26 -16.81
CA PRO A 8 2.14 8.71 -16.56
C PRO A 8 3.56 9.29 -16.55
N HIS A 9 4.59 8.44 -16.59
CA HIS A 9 5.99 8.85 -16.46
C HIS A 9 6.80 8.41 -17.68
N ALA A 10 7.88 9.13 -17.95
CA ALA A 10 8.88 8.68 -18.91
C ALA A 10 9.54 7.38 -18.44
N ILE A 11 9.71 6.43 -19.33
CA ILE A 11 10.43 5.19 -19.07
C ILE A 11 11.81 5.30 -19.70
N VAL A 12 12.84 5.28 -18.87
CA VAL A 12 14.23 5.37 -19.29
C VAL A 12 14.87 3.98 -19.24
N MET A 13 15.53 3.60 -20.32
CA MET A 13 16.29 2.35 -20.40
C MET A 13 17.73 2.57 -19.95
N ASN A 14 18.39 1.53 -19.46
CA ASN A 14 19.80 1.62 -19.01
C ASN A 14 20.77 2.07 -20.12
N ASN A 15 20.40 1.90 -21.39
CA ASN A 15 21.16 2.38 -22.55
C ASN A 15 20.86 3.84 -22.93
N GLY A 16 20.07 4.56 -22.12
CA GLY A 16 19.73 5.97 -22.36
C GLY A 16 18.51 6.21 -23.25
N VAL A 17 17.92 5.19 -23.87
CA VAL A 17 16.67 5.35 -24.62
C VAL A 17 15.53 5.71 -23.68
N ALA A 18 14.75 6.72 -24.03
CA ALA A 18 13.62 7.17 -23.22
C ALA A 18 12.31 7.15 -24.03
N PHE A 19 11.26 6.61 -23.39
CA PHE A 19 9.91 6.59 -23.95
C PHE A 19 9.05 7.59 -23.17
N GLN A 20 8.75 8.73 -23.81
CA GLN A 20 7.92 9.77 -23.20
C GLN A 20 6.45 9.31 -23.08
N PRO A 21 5.71 9.79 -22.07
CA PRO A 21 4.28 9.53 -21.96
C PRO A 21 3.53 9.98 -23.23
N SER A 22 2.58 9.18 -23.66
CA SER A 22 1.73 9.53 -24.83
C SER A 22 0.64 10.54 -24.52
N GLY A 23 0.43 10.85 -23.23
CA GLY A 23 -0.70 11.65 -22.75
C GLY A 23 -1.93 10.80 -22.36
N THR A 24 -2.01 9.57 -22.82
CA THR A 24 -3.03 8.60 -22.39
C THR A 24 -2.42 7.62 -21.39
N VAL A 25 -3.14 7.31 -20.33
CA VAL A 25 -2.67 6.39 -19.28
C VAL A 25 -3.63 5.21 -19.16
N ALA A 26 -3.17 4.02 -19.57
CA ALA A 26 -3.93 2.80 -19.38
C ALA A 26 -4.02 2.43 -17.89
N ARG A 27 -5.21 2.11 -17.43
CA ARG A 27 -5.51 1.78 -16.03
C ARG A 27 -6.40 0.56 -15.93
N VAL A 28 -6.25 -0.19 -14.86
CA VAL A 28 -7.22 -1.21 -14.47
C VAL A 28 -8.21 -0.56 -13.52
N SER A 29 -9.50 -0.65 -13.80
CA SER A 29 -10.54 -0.21 -12.88
C SER A 29 -10.49 -1.05 -11.62
N THR A 30 -10.76 -0.44 -10.48
CA THR A 30 -10.75 -1.10 -9.18
C THR A 30 -12.15 -1.11 -8.61
N VAL A 31 -12.63 -2.27 -8.24
CA VAL A 31 -13.90 -2.45 -7.54
C VAL A 31 -13.59 -2.90 -6.12
N PHE A 32 -14.12 -2.18 -5.14
CA PHE A 32 -14.06 -2.57 -3.75
C PHE A 32 -15.40 -3.21 -3.35
N SER A 33 -15.34 -4.44 -2.86
CA SER A 33 -16.49 -5.09 -2.26
C SER A 33 -16.66 -4.64 -0.80
N ASN A 34 -17.84 -4.96 -0.21
CA ASN A 34 -18.17 -4.64 1.16
C ASN A 34 -17.03 -4.98 2.12
N SER A 35 -16.72 -4.02 2.97
CA SER A 35 -15.78 -4.18 4.07
C SER A 35 -16.41 -5.03 5.18
N HIS A 36 -15.57 -5.78 5.89
CA HIS A 36 -15.90 -6.10 7.25
C HIS A 36 -15.10 -5.19 8.18
N GLU A 37 -15.65 -4.97 9.35
CA GLU A 37 -15.02 -4.12 10.35
C GLU A 37 -14.17 -5.00 11.26
N CYS A 38 -12.93 -4.54 11.50
CA CYS A 38 -12.02 -5.19 12.42
C CYS A 38 -11.76 -4.24 13.58
N PRO A 39 -12.16 -4.57 14.80
CA PRO A 39 -11.79 -3.78 15.97
C PRO A 39 -10.28 -3.90 16.17
N THR A 40 -9.63 -2.78 16.36
CA THR A 40 -8.18 -2.72 16.58
C THR A 40 -7.93 -1.86 17.81
N PRO A 41 -7.29 -2.38 18.86
CA PRO A 41 -6.93 -1.59 20.02
C PRO A 41 -5.89 -0.55 19.61
N HIS A 42 -6.06 0.65 20.07
CA HIS A 42 -5.05 1.69 19.97
C HIS A 42 -4.90 2.38 21.32
N SER A 43 -3.68 2.77 21.66
CA SER A 43 -3.41 3.49 22.88
C SER A 43 -3.78 4.96 22.74
N VAL A 44 -4.55 5.48 23.66
CA VAL A 44 -4.85 6.91 23.77
C VAL A 44 -4.01 7.49 24.91
N LYS A 45 -3.29 8.57 24.62
CA LYS A 45 -2.60 9.33 25.67
C LYS A 45 -3.62 10.25 26.35
N VAL A 46 -3.80 10.06 27.65
CA VAL A 46 -4.63 10.97 28.46
C VAL A 46 -3.79 12.18 28.86
N GLU A 47 -4.37 13.39 28.75
CA GLU A 47 -3.71 14.62 29.17
C GLU A 47 -3.25 14.51 30.63
N GLY A 48 -1.98 14.85 30.87
CA GLY A 48 -1.36 14.77 32.20
C GLY A 48 -0.72 13.44 32.57
N CYS A 49 -0.73 12.44 31.67
CA CYS A 49 -0.06 11.18 31.88
C CYS A 49 1.15 11.02 30.95
N ASP A 50 2.33 10.81 31.52
CA ASP A 50 3.58 10.64 30.76
C ASP A 50 3.86 9.18 30.35
N TYR A 51 2.98 8.26 30.70
CA TYR A 51 3.15 6.84 30.40
C TYR A 51 2.61 6.50 29.01
N GLN A 52 3.38 5.73 28.24
CA GLN A 52 2.96 5.16 26.96
C GLN A 52 2.68 3.66 27.14
N LEU A 53 1.50 3.24 26.70
CA LEU A 53 1.21 1.82 26.54
C LEU A 53 1.97 1.30 25.31
N SER A 54 2.84 0.34 25.53
CA SER A 54 3.46 -0.41 24.45
C SER A 54 3.24 -1.89 24.70
N SER A 55 2.69 -2.60 23.73
CA SER A 55 2.51 -4.06 23.77
C SER A 55 1.60 -4.56 24.91
N GLY A 56 0.55 -3.83 25.26
CA GLY A 56 -0.41 -4.24 26.29
C GLY A 56 0.06 -4.10 27.73
N PHE A 57 1.18 -3.42 27.95
CA PHE A 57 1.72 -3.17 29.29
C PHE A 57 1.84 -1.66 29.54
N CYS A 58 1.52 -1.25 30.75
CA CYS A 58 1.83 0.09 31.22
C CYS A 58 3.33 0.15 31.57
N LYS A 59 4.07 1.09 30.97
CA LYS A 59 5.46 1.36 31.34
C LYS A 59 5.49 2.30 32.53
N GLY A 60 5.70 1.76 33.70
CA GLY A 60 5.82 2.47 34.97
C GLY A 60 5.85 1.47 36.09
N GLU A 61 5.64 1.92 37.30
CA GLU A 61 5.53 1.04 38.47
C GLU A 61 4.23 0.20 38.49
N CYS A 62 3.31 0.52 37.54
CA CYS A 62 2.06 -0.16 37.38
C CYS A 62 2.22 -1.37 36.44
N GLN A 63 2.13 -2.58 36.99
CA GLN A 63 2.23 -3.85 36.27
C GLN A 63 0.86 -4.42 35.88
N SER A 64 -0.05 -3.60 35.39
CA SER A 64 -1.35 -4.08 34.94
C SER A 64 -1.21 -4.76 33.57
N VAL A 65 -1.57 -6.03 33.52
CA VAL A 65 -1.62 -6.81 32.27
C VAL A 65 -3.02 -6.68 31.67
N MET A 66 -3.12 -6.27 30.45
CA MET A 66 -4.37 -6.31 29.71
C MET A 66 -4.68 -7.73 29.27
N TYR A 67 -5.78 -8.28 29.73
CA TYR A 67 -6.29 -9.58 29.29
C TYR A 67 -7.43 -9.47 28.26
N ASP A 68 -8.14 -8.34 28.22
CA ASP A 68 -9.21 -8.10 27.25
C ASP A 68 -9.17 -6.64 26.76
N ILE A 69 -9.35 -6.46 25.46
CA ILE A 69 -9.38 -5.16 24.78
C ILE A 69 -10.63 -4.33 25.12
N ASN A 70 -11.65 -4.98 25.63
CA ASN A 70 -12.94 -4.37 25.94
C ASN A 70 -13.15 -4.11 27.43
N GLU A 71 -12.22 -4.50 28.28
CA GLU A 71 -12.28 -4.24 29.70
C GLU A 71 -11.46 -3.00 30.08
N ALA A 72 -12.03 -2.17 30.93
CA ALA A 72 -11.30 -1.04 31.50
C ALA A 72 -10.08 -1.61 32.25
N ILE A 73 -8.90 -1.04 32.02
CA ILE A 73 -7.67 -1.46 32.66
C ILE A 73 -7.82 -1.22 34.17
N GLU A 74 -8.07 -2.27 34.92
CA GLU A 74 -7.95 -2.21 36.36
C GLU A 74 -6.47 -2.13 36.72
N CYS A 75 -6.02 -0.96 37.10
CA CYS A 75 -4.68 -0.76 37.60
C CYS A 75 -4.51 -1.42 38.96
N SER A 76 -3.51 -2.31 39.09
CA SER A 76 -3.16 -2.97 40.35
C SER A 76 -2.36 -2.08 41.34
N CYS A 77 -1.97 -0.89 40.89
CA CYS A 77 -1.23 0.07 41.69
C CYS A 77 -2.17 0.80 42.66
N ASP A 78 -1.87 0.75 43.94
CA ASP A 78 -2.69 1.38 44.99
C ASP A 78 -2.79 2.90 44.81
N GLU A 79 -1.74 3.54 44.33
CA GLU A 79 -1.71 4.97 44.08
C GLU A 79 -2.65 5.36 42.91
N CYS A 80 -2.67 4.59 41.83
CA CYS A 80 -3.62 4.78 40.76
C CYS A 80 -5.06 4.48 41.16
N ARG A 81 -5.28 3.46 41.95
CA ARG A 81 -6.62 3.08 42.45
C ARG A 81 -7.22 4.16 43.34
N ASN A 82 -6.40 4.78 44.21
CA ASN A 82 -6.82 5.85 45.08
C ASN A 82 -7.08 7.19 44.37
N ASN A 83 -6.45 7.39 43.20
CA ASN A 83 -6.57 8.59 42.40
C ASN A 83 -7.54 8.46 41.20
N GLY A 84 -8.40 7.46 41.18
CA GLY A 84 -9.39 7.27 40.11
C GLY A 84 -8.86 6.55 38.84
N GLY A 85 -7.76 5.83 38.99
CA GLY A 85 -7.13 5.08 37.89
C GLY A 85 -5.94 5.81 37.28
N CYS A 86 -5.10 5.11 36.56
CA CYS A 86 -3.90 5.68 35.93
C CYS A 86 -4.20 6.53 34.68
N GLY A 87 -5.45 6.80 34.36
CA GLY A 87 -5.83 7.59 33.21
C GLY A 87 -5.43 7.00 31.85
N HIS A 88 -4.98 5.74 31.83
CA HIS A 88 -4.70 5.02 30.59
C HIS A 88 -5.88 4.15 30.24
N TRP A 89 -6.35 4.32 29.04
CA TRP A 89 -7.37 3.45 28.47
C TRP A 89 -7.02 3.10 27.04
N ILE A 90 -7.56 2.01 26.59
CA ILE A 90 -7.48 1.61 25.22
C ILE A 90 -8.85 1.81 24.59
N GLU A 91 -8.88 2.65 23.59
CA GLU A 91 -10.03 2.74 22.72
C GLU A 91 -9.91 1.70 21.62
N THR A 92 -11.04 1.17 21.22
CA THR A 92 -11.11 0.28 20.06
C THR A 92 -11.47 1.10 18.84
N ALA A 93 -10.50 1.25 17.94
CA ALA A 93 -10.75 1.83 16.63
C ALA A 93 -11.31 0.76 15.70
N THR A 94 -12.31 1.12 14.93
CA THR A 94 -12.85 0.25 13.88
C THR A 94 -12.13 0.51 12.56
N ILE A 95 -11.40 -0.48 12.09
CA ILE A 95 -10.73 -0.46 10.79
C ILE A 95 -11.58 -1.18 9.76
N LYS A 96 -11.90 -0.51 8.65
CA LYS A 96 -12.63 -1.10 7.54
C LYS A 96 -11.67 -1.86 6.63
N LEU A 97 -11.96 -3.13 6.39
CA LEU A 97 -11.21 -3.99 5.47
C LEU A 97 -12.05 -4.21 4.21
N PHE A 98 -11.47 -3.85 3.06
CA PHE A 98 -12.12 -4.01 1.76
C PHE A 98 -11.47 -5.14 0.98
N ARG A 99 -12.28 -5.90 0.26
CA ARG A 99 -11.77 -6.77 -0.80
C ARG A 99 -11.66 -5.94 -2.07
N GLN A 100 -10.48 -5.94 -2.67
CA GLN A 100 -10.22 -5.28 -3.93
C GLN A 100 -10.29 -6.32 -5.06
N ALA A 101 -11.06 -6.01 -6.08
CA ALA A 101 -11.06 -6.74 -7.34
C ALA A 101 -10.66 -5.81 -8.48
N PHE A 102 -9.96 -6.33 -9.46
CA PHE A 102 -9.61 -5.60 -10.66
C PHE A 102 -10.69 -5.85 -11.72
N GLY A 103 -11.20 -4.76 -12.28
CA GLY A 103 -12.19 -4.77 -13.35
C GLY A 103 -11.55 -4.63 -14.73
N GLU A 104 -12.22 -3.92 -15.62
CA GLU A 104 -11.80 -3.73 -17.01
C GLU A 104 -10.58 -2.82 -17.13
N ILE A 105 -9.85 -2.98 -18.23
CA ILE A 105 -8.77 -2.06 -18.59
C ILE A 105 -9.37 -0.88 -19.33
N VAL A 106 -9.16 0.31 -18.81
CA VAL A 106 -9.60 1.58 -19.38
C VAL A 106 -8.42 2.21 -20.13
N ASP A 107 -8.70 2.88 -21.24
CA ASP A 107 -7.73 3.63 -22.05
C ASP A 107 -6.58 2.78 -22.64
N LEU A 108 -6.79 1.48 -22.80
CA LEU A 108 -5.88 0.63 -23.58
C LEU A 108 -6.38 0.55 -25.03
N PRO A 109 -5.62 1.10 -26.01
CA PRO A 109 -6.04 1.07 -27.41
C PRO A 109 -6.15 -0.36 -27.95
N MET A 110 -6.92 -0.52 -29.01
CA MET A 110 -6.95 -1.77 -29.76
C MET A 110 -5.56 -2.14 -30.29
N PRO A 111 -5.26 -3.44 -30.44
CA PRO A 111 -4.00 -3.89 -31.00
C PRO A 111 -3.73 -3.26 -32.36
N GLN A 112 -2.50 -2.81 -32.57
CA GLN A 112 -2.05 -2.24 -33.85
C GLN A 112 -0.85 -3.01 -34.38
N TYR A 113 -0.80 -3.14 -35.72
CA TYR A 113 0.31 -3.81 -36.36
C TYR A 113 1.65 -3.15 -36.00
N ASN A 114 2.63 -3.97 -35.66
CA ASN A 114 4.00 -3.58 -35.32
C ASN A 114 4.11 -2.53 -34.20
N THR A 115 3.14 -2.57 -33.22
CA THR A 115 3.08 -1.63 -32.11
C THR A 115 3.08 -2.40 -30.79
N LYS A 116 3.86 -1.92 -29.80
CA LYS A 116 3.85 -2.35 -28.40
C LYS A 116 3.40 -1.21 -27.52
N TYR A 117 2.54 -1.51 -26.56
CA TYR A 117 2.07 -0.56 -25.56
C TYR A 117 2.83 -0.79 -24.26
N ILE A 118 3.52 0.25 -23.79
CA ILE A 118 4.18 0.23 -22.47
C ILE A 118 3.13 0.60 -21.43
N VAL A 119 2.88 -0.31 -20.51
CA VAL A 119 1.85 -0.19 -19.47
C VAL A 119 2.44 -0.49 -18.08
N SER A 120 1.67 -0.26 -17.02
CA SER A 120 2.05 -0.71 -15.68
C SER A 120 1.97 -2.24 -15.55
N GLY A 121 2.68 -2.82 -14.56
CA GLY A 121 2.62 -4.27 -14.30
C GLY A 121 1.20 -4.79 -14.10
N MET A 122 0.38 -4.06 -13.34
CA MET A 122 -1.03 -4.42 -13.12
C MET A 122 -1.86 -4.46 -14.42
N VAL A 123 -1.64 -3.48 -15.30
CA VAL A 123 -2.30 -3.44 -16.62
C VAL A 123 -1.80 -4.57 -17.49
N LEU A 124 -0.49 -4.87 -17.46
CA LEU A 124 0.07 -6.01 -18.19
C LEU A 124 -0.56 -7.34 -17.77
N ASP A 125 -0.67 -7.58 -16.46
CA ASP A 125 -1.27 -8.82 -15.94
C ASP A 125 -2.76 -8.95 -16.34
N ALA A 126 -3.50 -7.85 -16.30
CA ALA A 126 -4.88 -7.82 -16.78
C ALA A 126 -4.98 -8.03 -18.30
N ALA A 127 -4.09 -7.40 -19.08
CA ALA A 127 -4.03 -7.55 -20.53
C ALA A 127 -3.71 -8.99 -20.96
N LYS A 128 -2.79 -9.65 -20.27
CA LYS A 128 -2.47 -11.07 -20.50
C LYS A 128 -3.71 -11.98 -20.30
N LYS A 129 -4.51 -11.73 -19.28
CA LYS A 129 -5.77 -12.48 -19.05
C LYS A 129 -6.77 -12.31 -20.18
N LEU A 130 -6.71 -11.17 -20.89
CA LEU A 130 -7.52 -10.90 -22.08
C LEU A 130 -6.86 -11.38 -23.38
N GLY A 131 -5.76 -12.12 -23.31
CA GLY A 131 -5.04 -12.62 -24.50
C GLY A 131 -4.24 -11.56 -25.27
N ARG A 132 -4.02 -10.35 -24.70
CA ARG A 132 -3.23 -9.28 -25.31
C ARG A 132 -1.75 -9.63 -25.25
N VAL A 133 -1.09 -9.62 -26.41
CA VAL A 133 0.35 -9.92 -26.54
C VAL A 133 1.18 -8.69 -26.94
N ASP A 134 0.52 -7.58 -27.16
CA ASP A 134 1.10 -6.31 -27.60
C ASP A 134 1.41 -5.35 -26.44
N CYS A 135 1.15 -5.76 -25.19
CA CYS A 135 1.49 -5.00 -24.00
C CYS A 135 2.83 -5.46 -23.40
N VAL A 136 3.57 -4.51 -22.86
CA VAL A 136 4.83 -4.74 -22.14
C VAL A 136 4.89 -3.82 -20.92
N ALA A 137 5.58 -4.23 -19.86
CA ALA A 137 5.80 -3.37 -18.69
C ALA A 137 7.30 -3.19 -18.42
N PRO A 138 7.73 -2.06 -17.82
CA PRO A 138 9.12 -1.87 -17.42
C PRO A 138 9.57 -2.92 -16.43
N ALA A 139 10.77 -3.48 -16.61
CA ALA A 139 11.34 -4.52 -15.74
C ALA A 139 11.87 -3.93 -14.42
N THR A 140 11.00 -3.28 -13.64
CA THR A 140 11.36 -2.56 -12.41
C THR A 140 11.86 -3.46 -11.28
N GLY A 141 11.49 -4.74 -11.28
CA GLY A 141 11.96 -5.75 -10.32
C GLY A 141 13.27 -6.44 -10.72
N HIS A 142 13.81 -6.12 -11.91
CA HIS A 142 15.05 -6.75 -12.36
C HIS A 142 16.25 -6.24 -11.55
N LYS A 143 17.24 -7.12 -11.31
CA LYS A 143 18.46 -6.78 -10.54
C LYS A 143 19.27 -5.61 -11.13
N GLU A 144 19.17 -5.40 -12.44
CA GLU A 144 19.85 -4.32 -13.16
C GLU A 144 19.00 -3.04 -13.26
N ALA A 145 17.82 -2.99 -12.63
CA ALA A 145 17.07 -1.74 -12.55
C ALA A 145 17.79 -0.75 -11.64
N VAL A 146 18.09 0.44 -12.19
CA VAL A 146 18.82 1.48 -11.45
C VAL A 146 17.84 2.27 -10.60
N ARG A 147 18.24 2.49 -9.34
CA ARG A 147 17.47 3.25 -8.36
C ARG A 147 18.29 4.41 -7.79
N ASN A 148 17.63 5.48 -7.41
CA ASN A 148 18.26 6.56 -6.66
C ASN A 148 18.36 6.21 -5.17
N ASP A 149 19.01 7.11 -4.40
CA ASP A 149 19.20 6.97 -2.95
C ASP A 149 17.88 6.87 -2.16
N LYS A 150 16.77 7.33 -2.75
CA LYS A 150 15.41 7.22 -2.17
C LYS A 150 14.67 5.94 -2.61
N GLY A 151 15.32 5.04 -3.35
CA GLY A 151 14.75 3.80 -3.84
C GLY A 151 13.87 3.94 -5.10
N HIS A 152 13.72 5.13 -5.67
CA HIS A 152 12.94 5.33 -6.89
C HIS A 152 13.67 4.82 -8.12
N ILE A 153 12.96 4.20 -9.07
CA ILE A 153 13.51 3.73 -10.34
C ILE A 153 13.95 4.93 -11.18
N ILE A 154 15.21 4.89 -11.62
CA ILE A 154 15.79 5.85 -12.59
C ILE A 154 15.74 5.27 -13.99
N SER A 155 16.17 4.01 -14.15
CA SER A 155 16.16 3.33 -15.45
C SER A 155 15.98 1.83 -15.28
N VAL A 156 15.60 1.16 -16.35
CA VAL A 156 15.35 -0.28 -16.39
C VAL A 156 16.16 -0.94 -17.52
N PRO A 157 16.54 -2.22 -17.39
CA PRO A 157 17.31 -2.92 -18.41
C PRO A 157 16.45 -3.31 -19.63
N GLY A 158 15.12 -3.38 -19.46
CA GLY A 158 14.22 -3.86 -20.52
C GLY A 158 12.76 -3.83 -20.09
N PHE A 159 11.96 -4.53 -20.87
CA PHE A 159 10.55 -4.76 -20.62
C PHE A 159 10.28 -6.23 -20.26
N VAL A 160 9.25 -6.45 -19.47
CA VAL A 160 8.62 -7.77 -19.26
C VAL A 160 7.40 -7.90 -20.18
N ILE A 161 7.14 -9.13 -20.64
CA ILE A 161 6.02 -9.51 -21.50
C ILE A 161 5.07 -10.43 -20.74
#